data_bccaff39c9e7038fe5a439cdfcc42225
#
_entry.id   bccaff39c9e7038fe5a439cdfcc42225
#
_cell.length_a   1.000
_cell.length_b   1.000
_cell.length_c   1.000
_cell.angle_alpha   90.00
_cell.angle_beta   90.00
_cell.angle_gamma   90.00
#
_symmetry.space_group_name_H-M   'P 1'
#
loop_
_entity.id
_entity.type
_entity.pdbx_description
1 polymer ?
#
loop_
_entity_poly.entity_id
_entity_poly.type
_entity_poly.pdbx_seq_one_letter_code
_entity_poly.pdbx_strand_id
1 'polypeptide(L)'
;MAAAVRGAKQRLRAELKQRLRAVSAEERRRQSHLLTQKVLSHPQYQKARRVSIFLSMPDEVDTGAIVHDIFQQGKACFIPRYQPGSSHMDMVRLTSPDELAALPRTSWNIQQPGDDEVREEALSTGGLDLIFMPGLGFDTQGHRLGRGKGYYDAFLRRCLGQQPAAPYTLALAFREQVCPYVPVDEGDMRVDEVLFDEDPASPTC
;
A
#
# COMPACT_ATOMS: atom_id res chain seq x y z
N MET A 1 17.73 22.96 -0.53
CA MET A 1 16.34 22.48 -0.60
C MET A 1 16.20 20.98 -0.26
N ALA A 2 16.89 20.09 -0.94
CA ALA A 2 16.79 18.63 -0.70
C ALA A 2 17.08 18.18 0.74
N ALA A 3 18.07 18.76 1.42
CA ALA A 3 18.39 18.44 2.80
C ALA A 3 17.28 18.86 3.78
N ALA A 4 16.63 20.02 3.55
CA ALA A 4 15.52 20.49 4.37
C ALA A 4 14.29 19.59 4.22
N VAL A 5 13.96 19.16 3.01
CA VAL A 5 12.86 18.22 2.74
C VAL A 5 13.14 16.87 3.39
N ARG A 6 14.36 16.34 3.28
CA ARG A 6 14.77 15.08 3.92
C ARG A 6 14.60 15.15 5.44
N GLY A 7 15.04 16.24 6.06
CA GLY A 7 14.87 16.47 7.50
C GLY A 7 13.38 16.53 7.90
N ALA A 8 12.57 17.23 7.11
CA ALA A 8 11.12 17.31 7.33
C ALA A 8 10.45 15.95 7.22
N LYS A 9 10.80 15.15 6.21
CA LYS A 9 10.31 13.76 6.06
C LYS A 9 10.70 12.88 7.26
N GLN A 10 11.93 13.01 7.77
CA GLN A 10 12.37 12.21 8.92
C GLN A 10 11.60 12.58 10.20
N ARG A 11 11.38 13.87 10.46
CA ARG A 11 10.57 14.33 11.60
C ARG A 11 9.14 13.81 11.51
N LEU A 12 8.51 13.97 10.35
CA LEU A 12 7.14 13.50 10.16
C LEU A 12 7.03 11.97 10.30
N ARG A 13 8.02 11.20 9.82
CA ARG A 13 8.04 9.73 10.04
C ARG A 13 8.08 9.38 11.53
N ALA A 14 8.89 10.07 12.31
CA ALA A 14 8.98 9.84 13.76
C ALA A 14 7.65 10.15 14.46
N GLU A 15 7.03 11.28 14.11
CA GLU A 15 5.74 11.70 14.64
C GLU A 15 4.63 10.69 14.30
N LEU A 16 4.53 10.27 13.03
CA LEU A 16 3.52 9.31 12.58
C LEU A 16 3.68 7.94 13.23
N LYS A 17 4.91 7.46 13.39
CA LYS A 17 5.17 6.21 14.13
C LYS A 17 4.67 6.30 15.56
N GLN A 18 4.85 7.45 16.22
CA GLN A 18 4.35 7.67 17.57
C GLN A 18 2.81 7.71 17.60
N ARG A 19 2.17 8.40 16.65
CA ARG A 19 0.69 8.42 16.52
C ARG A 19 0.14 7.00 16.31
N LEU A 20 0.74 6.24 15.43
CA LEU A 20 0.30 4.86 15.14
C LEU A 20 0.43 3.93 16.35
N ARG A 21 1.46 4.09 17.18
CA ARG A 21 1.59 3.31 18.42
C ARG A 21 0.47 3.57 19.41
N ALA A 22 -0.12 4.75 19.40
CA ALA A 22 -1.22 5.13 20.28
C ALA A 22 -2.58 4.58 19.83
N VAL A 23 -2.70 4.09 18.58
CA VAL A 23 -3.94 3.51 18.06
C VAL A 23 -4.13 2.10 18.65
N SER A 24 -5.26 1.86 19.30
CA SER A 24 -5.57 0.56 19.88
C SER A 24 -5.77 -0.51 18.80
N ALA A 25 -5.59 -1.78 19.17
CA ALA A 25 -5.86 -2.90 18.27
C ALA A 25 -7.33 -2.96 17.84
N GLU A 26 -8.24 -2.58 18.71
CA GLU A 26 -9.67 -2.50 18.42
C GLU A 26 -9.97 -1.43 17.37
N GLU A 27 -9.42 -0.24 17.54
CA GLU A 27 -9.60 0.87 16.58
C GLU A 27 -8.97 0.54 15.21
N ARG A 28 -7.81 -0.10 15.18
CA ARG A 28 -7.22 -0.59 13.92
C ARG A 28 -8.14 -1.59 13.21
N ARG A 29 -8.72 -2.52 13.93
CA ARG A 29 -9.68 -3.48 13.35
C ARG A 29 -10.93 -2.78 12.84
N ARG A 30 -11.48 -1.84 13.60
CA ARG A 30 -12.66 -1.05 13.20
C ARG A 30 -12.40 -0.28 11.92
N GLN A 31 -11.31 0.48 11.86
CA GLN A 31 -10.94 1.25 10.66
C GLN A 31 -10.64 0.34 9.47
N SER A 32 -9.91 -0.76 9.67
CA SER A 32 -9.63 -1.73 8.59
C SER A 32 -10.91 -2.35 8.02
N HIS A 33 -11.88 -2.66 8.87
CA HIS A 33 -13.18 -3.17 8.43
C HIS A 33 -13.95 -2.13 7.61
N LEU A 34 -14.00 -0.89 8.07
CA LEU A 34 -14.63 0.22 7.35
C LEU A 34 -13.99 0.44 5.98
N LEU A 35 -12.66 0.46 5.93
CA LEU A 35 -11.91 0.64 4.69
C LEU A 35 -12.11 -0.52 3.72
N THR A 36 -12.18 -1.75 4.21
CA THR A 36 -12.53 -2.91 3.39
C THR A 36 -13.89 -2.68 2.71
N GLN A 37 -14.92 -2.27 3.44
CA GLN A 37 -16.24 -1.98 2.87
C GLN A 37 -16.18 -0.86 1.81
N LYS A 38 -15.44 0.21 2.08
CA LYS A 38 -15.23 1.30 1.11
C LYS A 38 -14.55 0.79 -0.18
N VAL A 39 -13.54 -0.09 -0.06
CA VAL A 39 -12.87 -0.69 -1.20
C VAL A 39 -13.81 -1.55 -2.02
N LEU A 40 -14.57 -2.45 -1.39
CA LEU A 40 -15.44 -3.38 -2.09
C LEU A 40 -16.51 -2.67 -2.93
N SER A 41 -16.97 -1.50 -2.50
CA SER A 41 -17.92 -0.67 -3.25
C SER A 41 -17.25 0.34 -4.18
N HIS A 42 -15.93 0.43 -4.20
CA HIS A 42 -15.21 1.44 -4.96
C HIS A 42 -15.25 1.14 -6.47
N PRO A 43 -15.64 2.10 -7.33
CA PRO A 43 -15.78 1.86 -8.77
C PRO A 43 -14.48 1.40 -9.44
N GLN A 44 -13.33 1.95 -9.04
CA GLN A 44 -12.03 1.55 -9.60
C GLN A 44 -11.67 0.11 -9.21
N TYR A 45 -12.00 -0.32 -7.99
CA TYR A 45 -11.80 -1.70 -7.58
C TYR A 45 -12.73 -2.65 -8.33
N GLN A 46 -14.01 -2.30 -8.46
CA GLN A 46 -14.99 -3.15 -9.14
C GLN A 46 -14.62 -3.43 -10.59
N LYS A 47 -14.14 -2.43 -11.32
CA LYS A 47 -13.74 -2.60 -12.73
C LYS A 47 -12.36 -3.20 -12.95
N ALA A 48 -11.46 -3.11 -11.96
CA ALA A 48 -10.10 -3.62 -12.06
C ALA A 48 -10.09 -5.14 -12.19
N ARG A 49 -9.21 -5.67 -13.05
CA ARG A 49 -9.01 -7.11 -13.25
C ARG A 49 -7.65 -7.58 -12.74
N ARG A 50 -6.64 -6.74 -12.81
CA ARG A 50 -5.27 -7.01 -12.38
C ARG A 50 -4.91 -6.04 -11.27
N VAL A 51 -4.81 -6.56 -10.06
CA VAL A 51 -4.71 -5.76 -8.83
C VAL A 51 -3.44 -6.13 -8.08
N SER A 52 -2.64 -5.15 -7.70
CA SER A 52 -1.58 -5.35 -6.71
C SER A 52 -2.01 -4.84 -5.35
N ILE A 53 -1.66 -5.59 -4.32
CA ILE A 53 -2.00 -5.28 -2.94
C ILE A 53 -0.84 -5.62 -2.01
N PHE A 54 -0.54 -4.73 -1.07
CA PHE A 54 0.45 -4.99 -0.05
C PHE A 54 -0.08 -5.96 1.01
N LEU A 55 0.78 -6.80 1.55
CA LEU A 55 0.48 -7.61 2.72
C LEU A 55 0.75 -6.78 3.96
N SER A 56 -0.29 -6.52 4.73
CA SER A 56 -0.25 -5.54 5.82
C SER A 56 0.73 -5.90 6.93
N MET A 57 1.52 -4.91 7.31
CA MET A 57 2.30 -4.93 8.55
C MET A 57 1.39 -4.62 9.75
N PRO A 58 1.82 -4.92 11.00
CA PRO A 58 0.97 -4.69 12.18
C PRO A 58 0.50 -3.24 12.40
N ASP A 59 1.22 -2.28 11.85
CA ASP A 59 0.91 -0.85 11.93
C ASP A 59 0.23 -0.30 10.65
N GLU A 60 -0.22 -1.17 9.77
CA GLU A 60 -0.92 -0.84 8.53
C GLU A 60 -2.38 -1.29 8.57
N VAL A 61 -3.19 -0.73 7.70
CA VAL A 61 -4.56 -1.20 7.46
C VAL A 61 -4.52 -2.66 7.04
N ASP A 62 -5.33 -3.49 7.68
CA ASP A 62 -5.39 -4.92 7.36
C ASP A 62 -6.01 -5.15 5.99
N THR A 63 -5.26 -5.75 5.10
CA THR A 63 -5.66 -6.05 3.72
C THR A 63 -6.14 -7.48 3.50
N GLY A 64 -6.14 -8.32 4.52
CA GLY A 64 -6.48 -9.74 4.39
C GLY A 64 -7.84 -10.00 3.77
N ALA A 65 -8.86 -9.28 4.22
CA ALA A 65 -10.21 -9.42 3.68
C ALA A 65 -10.32 -8.95 2.22
N ILE A 66 -9.56 -7.91 1.85
CA ILE A 66 -9.51 -7.43 0.45
C ILE A 66 -8.82 -8.47 -0.44
N VAL A 67 -7.71 -9.06 0.01
CA VAL A 67 -7.06 -10.16 -0.71
C VAL A 67 -8.05 -11.30 -0.97
N HIS A 68 -8.80 -11.69 0.04
CA HIS A 68 -9.82 -12.74 -0.10
C HIS A 68 -10.87 -12.39 -1.15
N ASP A 69 -11.37 -11.15 -1.13
CA ASP A 69 -12.37 -10.68 -2.10
C ASP A 69 -11.81 -10.63 -3.54
N ILE A 70 -10.55 -10.23 -3.72
CA ILE A 70 -9.88 -10.25 -5.03
C ILE A 70 -10.01 -11.64 -5.67
N PHE A 71 -9.76 -12.70 -4.91
CA PHE A 71 -9.92 -14.07 -5.39
C PHE A 71 -11.37 -14.46 -5.61
N GLN A 72 -12.28 -14.10 -4.72
CA GLN A 72 -13.71 -14.36 -4.88
C GLN A 72 -14.28 -13.71 -6.14
N GLN A 73 -13.79 -12.52 -6.51
CA GLN A 73 -14.19 -11.81 -7.72
C GLN A 73 -13.48 -12.31 -9.00
N GLY A 74 -12.61 -13.30 -8.88
CA GLY A 74 -11.86 -13.83 -10.03
C GLY A 74 -10.83 -12.86 -10.61
N LYS A 75 -10.38 -11.88 -9.83
CA LYS A 75 -9.35 -10.93 -10.24
C LYS A 75 -7.96 -11.55 -10.10
N ALA A 76 -7.01 -11.06 -10.91
CA ALA A 76 -5.61 -11.43 -10.76
C ALA A 76 -4.99 -10.64 -9.60
N CYS A 77 -4.40 -11.36 -8.65
CA CYS A 77 -3.78 -10.79 -7.45
C CYS A 77 -2.26 -10.81 -7.58
N PHE A 78 -1.63 -9.65 -7.36
CA PHE A 78 -0.18 -9.50 -7.32
C PHE A 78 0.24 -8.90 -5.98
N ILE A 79 1.35 -9.38 -5.44
CA ILE A 79 1.90 -8.92 -4.17
C ILE A 79 3.35 -8.47 -4.33
N PRO A 80 3.84 -7.56 -3.50
CA PRO A 80 5.21 -7.09 -3.61
C PRO A 80 6.24 -8.15 -3.23
N ARG A 81 7.30 -8.23 -4.03
CA ARG A 81 8.53 -8.93 -3.71
C ARG A 81 9.66 -7.92 -3.75
N TYR A 82 10.15 -7.56 -2.57
CA TYR A 82 11.21 -6.58 -2.39
C TYR A 82 12.58 -7.21 -2.60
N GLN A 83 13.45 -6.53 -3.33
CA GLN A 83 14.85 -6.94 -3.49
C GLN A 83 15.70 -6.24 -2.41
N PRO A 84 16.30 -7.00 -1.46
CA PRO A 84 17.15 -6.44 -0.43
C PRO A 84 18.35 -5.67 -1.02
N GLY A 85 18.74 -4.57 -0.36
CA GLY A 85 19.88 -3.76 -0.77
C GLY A 85 19.66 -2.85 -1.98
N SER A 86 18.46 -2.79 -2.52
CA SER A 86 18.08 -1.91 -3.62
C SER A 86 16.75 -1.22 -3.36
N SER A 87 16.30 -0.36 -4.28
CA SER A 87 14.93 0.17 -4.32
C SER A 87 14.04 -0.59 -5.31
N HIS A 88 14.51 -1.75 -5.81
CA HIS A 88 13.78 -2.57 -6.77
C HIS A 88 12.75 -3.44 -6.06
N MET A 89 11.54 -3.48 -6.62
CA MET A 89 10.44 -4.30 -6.17
C MET A 89 9.66 -4.78 -7.40
N ASP A 90 9.33 -6.06 -7.44
CA ASP A 90 8.43 -6.61 -8.44
C ASP A 90 7.06 -6.89 -7.79
N MET A 91 6.00 -6.85 -8.61
CA MET A 91 4.68 -7.33 -8.24
C MET A 91 4.49 -8.71 -8.86
N VAL A 92 4.44 -9.74 -8.01
CA VAL A 92 4.40 -11.13 -8.44
C VAL A 92 3.07 -11.79 -8.10
N ARG A 93 2.68 -12.75 -8.94
CA ARG A 93 1.37 -13.41 -8.85
C ARG A 93 1.22 -14.18 -7.54
N LEU A 94 0.12 -13.95 -6.86
CA LEU A 94 -0.42 -14.82 -5.83
C LEU A 94 -1.53 -15.66 -6.47
N THR A 95 -1.49 -16.99 -6.34
CA THR A 95 -2.43 -17.88 -7.03
C THR A 95 -3.60 -18.31 -6.17
N SER A 96 -3.47 -18.22 -4.85
CA SER A 96 -4.49 -18.58 -3.88
C SER A 96 -4.30 -17.80 -2.57
N PRO A 97 -5.37 -17.46 -1.86
CA PRO A 97 -5.25 -16.85 -0.54
C PRO A 97 -4.60 -17.80 0.48
N ASP A 98 -4.69 -19.10 0.28
CA ASP A 98 -4.08 -20.10 1.17
C ASP A 98 -2.54 -20.06 1.14
N GLU A 99 -1.94 -19.56 0.06
CA GLU A 99 -0.49 -19.37 -0.02
C GLU A 99 0.05 -18.39 1.01
N LEU A 100 -0.77 -17.42 1.45
CA LEU A 100 -0.31 -16.37 2.37
C LEU A 100 0.32 -16.94 3.64
N ALA A 101 -0.28 -17.98 4.21
CA ALA A 101 0.23 -18.61 5.43
C ALA A 101 1.57 -19.31 5.22
N ALA A 102 1.85 -19.76 4.00
CA ALA A 102 3.06 -20.50 3.64
C ALA A 102 4.20 -19.60 3.14
N LEU A 103 3.94 -18.33 2.87
CA LEU A 103 4.98 -17.42 2.38
C LEU A 103 6.08 -17.23 3.42
N PRO A 104 7.37 -17.31 3.00
CA PRO A 104 8.49 -17.01 3.88
C PRO A 104 8.46 -15.55 4.33
N ARG A 105 9.17 -15.26 5.42
CA ARG A 105 9.35 -13.90 5.93
C ARG A 105 10.76 -13.43 5.69
N THR A 106 10.88 -12.18 5.23
CA THR A 106 12.17 -11.50 5.10
C THR A 106 12.75 -11.17 6.49
N SER A 107 14.01 -10.71 6.52
CA SER A 107 14.63 -10.16 7.73
C SER A 107 13.87 -8.97 8.33
N TRP A 108 13.01 -8.33 7.56
CA TRP A 108 12.10 -7.25 8.02
C TRP A 108 10.74 -7.76 8.48
N ASN A 109 10.59 -9.08 8.62
CA ASN A 109 9.34 -9.73 8.99
C ASN A 109 8.17 -9.48 7.98
N ILE A 110 8.51 -9.23 6.72
CA ILE A 110 7.55 -9.07 5.62
C ILE A 110 7.37 -10.43 4.93
N GLN A 111 6.13 -10.84 4.73
CA GLN A 111 5.82 -12.03 3.94
C GLN A 111 5.97 -11.72 2.45
N GLN A 112 6.72 -12.53 1.75
CA GLN A 112 6.84 -12.49 0.29
C GLN A 112 7.30 -13.84 -0.25
N PRO A 113 7.07 -14.15 -1.54
CA PRO A 113 7.66 -15.33 -2.18
C PRO A 113 9.18 -15.32 -2.11
N GLY A 114 9.79 -16.50 -2.06
CA GLY A 114 11.24 -16.64 -2.07
C GLY A 114 11.86 -16.05 -3.35
N ASP A 115 13.12 -15.61 -3.25
CA ASP A 115 13.82 -15.00 -4.38
C ASP A 115 14.02 -15.97 -5.54
N ASP A 116 14.13 -17.28 -5.26
CA ASP A 116 14.30 -18.34 -6.26
C ASP A 116 12.98 -18.83 -6.87
N GLU A 117 11.84 -18.39 -6.35
CA GLU A 117 10.55 -18.78 -6.91
C GLU A 117 10.25 -18.08 -8.22
N VAL A 118 10.00 -18.86 -9.28
CA VAL A 118 9.54 -18.33 -10.56
C VAL A 118 8.05 -18.05 -10.48
N ARG A 119 7.67 -16.78 -10.56
CA ARG A 119 6.28 -16.33 -10.54
C ARG A 119 6.02 -15.34 -11.68
N GLU A 120 4.78 -15.33 -12.15
CA GLU A 120 4.32 -14.30 -13.09
C GLU A 120 4.55 -12.89 -12.49
N GLU A 121 5.24 -12.05 -13.25
CA GLU A 121 5.50 -10.65 -12.88
C GLU A 121 4.52 -9.75 -13.62
N ALA A 122 3.92 -8.79 -12.90
CA ALA A 122 2.79 -8.01 -13.40
C ALA A 122 3.10 -7.18 -14.64
N LEU A 123 4.24 -6.47 -14.66
CA LEU A 123 4.55 -5.55 -15.76
C LEU A 123 4.91 -6.29 -17.05
N SER A 124 5.53 -7.47 -16.95
CA SER A 124 5.89 -8.30 -18.11
C SER A 124 4.70 -9.09 -18.69
N THR A 125 3.56 -9.13 -18.01
CA THR A 125 2.41 -9.96 -18.41
C THR A 125 1.11 -9.16 -18.62
N GLY A 126 1.21 -7.86 -18.81
CA GLY A 126 0.05 -7.02 -19.15
C GLY A 126 -0.20 -5.83 -18.23
N GLY A 127 0.62 -5.64 -17.20
CA GLY A 127 0.51 -4.50 -16.30
C GLY A 127 -0.54 -4.66 -15.20
N LEU A 128 -0.87 -3.56 -14.55
CA LEU A 128 -1.82 -3.48 -13.44
C LEU A 128 -2.90 -2.42 -13.72
N ASP A 129 -4.12 -2.73 -13.33
CA ASP A 129 -5.24 -1.78 -13.38
C ASP A 129 -5.31 -0.93 -12.12
N LEU A 130 -5.06 -1.55 -10.97
CA LEU A 130 -5.17 -0.95 -9.64
C LEU A 130 -4.01 -1.37 -8.76
N ILE A 131 -3.44 -0.40 -8.05
CA ILE A 131 -2.40 -0.61 -7.05
C ILE A 131 -2.87 -0.06 -5.71
N PHE A 132 -2.99 -0.94 -4.71
CA PHE A 132 -3.17 -0.52 -3.33
C PHE A 132 -1.83 -0.07 -2.74
N MET A 133 -1.78 1.16 -2.27
CA MET A 133 -0.56 1.83 -1.83
C MET A 133 -0.46 1.87 -0.30
N PRO A 134 0.60 1.31 0.30
CA PRO A 134 0.91 1.52 1.71
C PRO A 134 1.70 2.81 1.91
N GLY A 135 1.80 3.26 3.15
CA GLY A 135 2.65 4.37 3.54
C GLY A 135 2.58 4.65 5.03
N LEU A 136 3.46 5.51 5.53
CA LEU A 136 3.40 6.02 6.89
C LEU A 136 2.44 7.19 7.04
N GLY A 137 2.37 8.06 6.03
CA GLY A 137 1.51 9.23 6.05
C GLY A 137 1.06 9.66 4.67
N PHE A 138 -0.06 10.35 4.66
CA PHE A 138 -0.70 10.86 3.44
C PHE A 138 -1.31 12.22 3.72
N ASP A 139 -1.48 13.03 2.69
CA ASP A 139 -2.38 14.17 2.73
C ASP A 139 -3.54 13.98 1.75
N THR A 140 -4.55 14.83 1.85
CA THR A 140 -5.75 14.76 1.02
C THR A 140 -5.50 15.13 -0.45
N GLN A 141 -4.31 15.60 -0.78
CA GLN A 141 -3.89 15.89 -2.15
C GLN A 141 -3.20 14.70 -2.83
N GLY A 142 -3.06 13.57 -2.12
CA GLY A 142 -2.44 12.36 -2.63
C GLY A 142 -0.92 12.30 -2.46
N HIS A 143 -0.31 13.20 -1.70
CA HIS A 143 1.09 13.07 -1.36
C HIS A 143 1.27 11.97 -0.33
N ARG A 144 2.31 11.17 -0.51
CA ARG A 144 2.59 9.99 0.28
C ARG A 144 3.97 10.05 0.92
N LEU A 145 4.03 9.75 2.21
CA LEU A 145 5.28 9.55 2.92
C LEU A 145 5.49 8.05 3.14
N GLY A 146 6.45 7.48 2.43
CA GLY A 146 6.85 6.09 2.62
C GLY A 146 7.84 5.90 3.77
N ARG A 147 8.28 4.65 3.96
CA ARG A 147 9.23 4.27 5.01
C ARG A 147 10.70 4.63 4.68
N GLY A 148 10.96 5.22 3.51
CA GLY A 148 12.28 5.74 3.13
C GLY A 148 13.09 4.87 2.19
N LYS A 149 12.57 3.75 1.71
CA LYS A 149 13.26 2.84 0.78
C LYS A 149 13.01 3.13 -0.70
N GLY A 150 11.96 3.87 -1.02
CA GLY A 150 11.62 4.29 -2.39
C GLY A 150 11.06 3.20 -3.30
N TYR A 151 10.68 2.03 -2.77
CA TYR A 151 10.19 0.90 -3.56
C TYR A 151 8.98 1.24 -4.41
N TYR A 152 7.96 1.85 -3.82
CA TYR A 152 6.72 2.17 -4.54
C TYR A 152 6.90 3.32 -5.53
N ASP A 153 7.70 4.33 -5.22
CA ASP A 153 7.98 5.42 -6.16
C ASP A 153 8.73 4.90 -7.39
N ALA A 154 9.73 4.03 -7.21
CA ALA A 154 10.45 3.39 -8.30
C ALA A 154 9.53 2.47 -9.12
N PHE A 155 8.67 1.69 -8.45
CA PHE A 155 7.73 0.80 -9.15
C PHE A 155 6.71 1.57 -9.98
N LEU A 156 6.13 2.65 -9.45
CA LEU A 156 5.18 3.48 -10.20
C LEU A 156 5.80 4.12 -11.45
N ARG A 157 7.07 4.57 -11.36
CA ARG A 157 7.79 5.07 -12.56
C ARG A 157 7.95 3.98 -13.61
N ARG A 158 8.23 2.74 -13.20
CA ARG A 158 8.29 1.59 -14.12
C ARG A 158 6.94 1.33 -14.77
N CYS A 159 5.84 1.40 -14.02
CA CYS A 159 4.49 1.26 -14.58
C CYS A 159 4.24 2.27 -15.70
N LEU A 160 4.56 3.55 -15.47
CA LEU A 160 4.38 4.60 -16.47
C LEU A 160 5.21 4.39 -17.74
N GLY A 161 6.36 3.73 -17.62
CA GLY A 161 7.24 3.44 -18.77
C GLY A 161 6.97 2.12 -19.48
N GLN A 162 6.29 1.16 -18.85
CA GLN A 162 6.19 -0.22 -19.33
C GLN A 162 4.76 -0.67 -19.66
N GLN A 163 3.73 0.05 -19.26
CA GLN A 163 2.35 -0.27 -19.62
C GLN A 163 1.66 0.90 -20.32
N PRO A 164 0.71 0.62 -21.24
CA PRO A 164 0.11 1.67 -22.09
C PRO A 164 -0.81 2.63 -21.32
N ALA A 165 -1.40 2.21 -20.23
CA ALA A 165 -2.26 3.02 -19.38
C ALA A 165 -1.72 3.04 -17.95
N ALA A 166 -1.70 4.20 -17.31
CA ALA A 166 -1.31 4.31 -15.90
C ALA A 166 -2.27 3.50 -15.02
N PRO A 167 -1.75 2.75 -14.03
CA PRO A 167 -2.60 2.10 -13.04
C PRO A 167 -3.27 3.15 -12.14
N TYR A 168 -4.47 2.88 -11.67
CA TYR A 168 -5.06 3.68 -10.61
C TYR A 168 -4.41 3.34 -9.27
N THR A 169 -4.04 4.35 -8.50
CA THR A 169 -3.38 4.18 -7.21
C THR A 169 -4.29 4.58 -6.07
N LEU A 170 -4.58 3.63 -5.20
CA LEU A 170 -5.52 3.78 -4.10
C LEU A 170 -4.80 3.50 -2.77
N ALA A 171 -4.55 4.54 -1.99
CA ALA A 171 -3.94 4.39 -0.68
C ALA A 171 -4.96 4.03 0.38
N LEU A 172 -4.57 3.17 1.30
CA LEU A 172 -5.34 2.81 2.48
C LEU A 172 -4.63 3.35 3.71
N ALA A 173 -5.30 4.18 4.49
CA ALA A 173 -4.71 4.85 5.64
C ALA A 173 -5.63 4.79 6.86
N PHE A 174 -5.04 4.63 8.03
CA PHE A 174 -5.72 4.99 9.27
C PHE A 174 -5.88 6.52 9.32
N ARG A 175 -6.92 7.01 9.96
CA ARG A 175 -7.15 8.44 10.15
C ARG A 175 -5.91 9.16 10.71
N GLU A 176 -5.21 8.49 11.61
CA GLU A 176 -4.00 8.99 12.27
C GLU A 176 -2.81 9.17 11.33
N GLN A 177 -2.87 8.56 10.14
CA GLN A 177 -1.86 8.70 9.09
C GLN A 177 -2.13 9.88 8.14
N VAL A 178 -3.31 10.51 8.23
CA VAL A 178 -3.67 11.64 7.38
C VAL A 178 -3.15 12.93 8.00
N CYS A 179 -2.35 13.66 7.22
CA CYS A 179 -1.67 14.88 7.61
C CYS A 179 -2.23 16.08 6.83
N PRO A 180 -2.17 17.31 7.40
CA PRO A 180 -2.49 18.51 6.63
C PRO A 180 -1.57 18.70 5.43
N TYR A 181 -0.31 18.29 5.57
CA TYR A 181 0.74 18.44 4.56
C TYR A 181 1.79 17.35 4.70
N VAL A 182 2.18 16.76 3.58
CA VAL A 182 3.30 15.82 3.47
C VAL A 182 4.42 16.49 2.66
N PRO A 183 5.64 16.61 3.21
CA PRO A 183 6.77 17.15 2.44
C PRO A 183 7.15 16.19 1.32
N VAL A 184 7.34 16.75 0.12
CA VAL A 184 7.66 16.01 -1.10
C VAL A 184 8.89 16.56 -1.79
N ASP A 185 9.56 15.71 -2.57
CA ASP A 185 10.62 16.07 -3.50
C ASP A 185 10.30 15.54 -4.90
N GLU A 186 11.18 15.81 -5.87
CA GLU A 186 10.99 15.43 -7.28
C GLU A 186 10.90 13.91 -7.51
N GLY A 187 11.38 13.14 -6.55
CA GLY A 187 11.36 11.68 -6.62
C GLY A 187 10.06 11.04 -6.15
N ASP A 188 9.20 11.79 -5.47
CA ASP A 188 7.98 11.25 -4.90
C ASP A 188 6.85 11.18 -5.95
N MET A 189 6.12 10.07 -5.91
CA MET A 189 4.95 9.84 -6.76
C MET A 189 3.67 10.06 -5.96
N ARG A 190 2.71 10.79 -6.54
CA ARG A 190 1.39 10.99 -5.94
C ARG A 190 0.52 9.75 -6.14
N VAL A 191 -0.38 9.52 -5.19
CA VAL A 191 -1.48 8.56 -5.36
C VAL A 191 -2.73 9.28 -5.88
N ASP A 192 -3.56 8.55 -6.61
CA ASP A 192 -4.81 9.12 -7.16
C ASP A 192 -5.83 9.40 -6.07
N GLU A 193 -5.91 8.52 -5.07
CA GLU A 193 -6.88 8.67 -3.97
C GLU A 193 -6.34 8.08 -2.67
N VAL A 194 -6.73 8.68 -1.56
CA VAL A 194 -6.46 8.18 -0.21
C VAL A 194 -7.79 7.86 0.46
N LEU A 195 -8.01 6.58 0.77
CA LEU A 195 -9.16 6.15 1.56
C LEU A 195 -8.79 6.10 3.03
N PHE A 196 -9.61 6.73 3.85
CA PHE A 196 -9.50 6.73 5.30
C PHE A 196 -10.87 6.94 5.95
N ASP A 197 -10.94 6.77 7.26
CA ASP A 197 -12.14 7.06 8.03
C ASP A 197 -12.24 8.58 8.23
N GLU A 198 -13.15 9.22 7.51
CA GLU A 198 -13.38 10.68 7.54
C GLU A 198 -14.25 11.11 8.72
N ASP A 199 -15.07 10.20 9.24
CA ASP A 199 -15.93 10.53 10.38
C ASP A 199 -15.11 10.54 11.68
N PRO A 200 -15.13 11.65 12.44
CA PRO A 200 -14.63 11.60 13.79
C PRO A 200 -15.46 10.54 14.54
N ALA A 201 -14.78 9.59 15.14
CA ALA A 201 -15.44 8.58 15.94
C ALA A 201 -16.46 9.25 16.85
N SER A 202 -17.72 8.86 16.77
CA SER A 202 -18.70 9.22 17.79
C SER A 202 -18.07 8.86 19.12
N PRO A 203 -18.05 9.77 20.11
CA PRO A 203 -17.48 9.44 21.39
C PRO A 203 -18.17 8.18 21.86
N THR A 204 -17.38 7.15 22.09
CA THR A 204 -17.84 5.94 22.74
C THR A 204 -18.45 6.35 24.07
N CYS A 205 -19.78 6.25 24.17
CA CYS A 205 -20.48 6.32 25.45
C CYS A 205 -20.07 5.16 26.33
#